data_12374d93461f8a2b97d96aeef7b9a191
#
_entry.id   12374d93461f8a2b97d96aeef7b9a191
#
_cell.length_a   1.000
_cell.length_b   1.000
_cell.length_c   1.000
_cell.angle_alpha   90.00
_cell.angle_beta   90.00
_cell.angle_gamma   90.00
#
_symmetry.space_group_name_H-M   'P 1'
#
loop_
_entity.id
_entity.type
_entity.pdbx_description
1 polymer ?
#
loop_
_entity_poly.entity_id
_entity_poly.type
_entity_poly.pdbx_seq_one_letter_code
_entity_poly.pdbx_strand_id
1 'polypeptide(L)'
;MKWEKLKPIVVLTAICVIVSAALVGTYGLTKPVIDAAKAAEANAALSAVLPDGADFEEVTVSAENVLNAYKAGNGAGYVFQAQGKGFAGMITVMVGISSDGSITGTQVMEHGETPGIGDRIEKEAHFQEQYLGKDYNLEGIEFLSGATFSSKGFNAAVGNAFVAYGELAGIAIEAPTEEKVYPEAELIAEMLGEGYTELENIPEGVDSAYQSELGYAFNVHASGFSGELHILVAIDNNGAI
;
A
#
# COMPACT_ATOMS: atom_id res chain seq x y z
N MET A 1 -21.27 54.90 -1.69
CA MET A 1 -19.97 54.24 -1.60
C MET A 1 -19.11 54.82 -2.69
N LYS A 2 -17.90 55.40 -2.37
CA LYS A 2 -17.10 56.13 -3.38
C LYS A 2 -16.49 55.14 -4.38
N TRP A 3 -16.65 55.38 -5.69
CA TRP A 3 -16.16 54.62 -6.82
C TRP A 3 -14.69 54.18 -6.68
N GLU A 4 -13.87 55.00 -6.06
CA GLU A 4 -12.46 54.72 -5.80
C GLU A 4 -12.21 53.52 -4.86
N LYS A 5 -13.13 53.23 -3.93
CA LYS A 5 -13.03 52.05 -3.04
C LYS A 5 -13.51 50.75 -3.69
N LEU A 6 -14.31 50.87 -4.76
CA LEU A 6 -14.83 49.72 -5.53
C LEU A 6 -13.89 49.27 -6.65
N LYS A 7 -13.07 50.19 -7.19
CA LYS A 7 -12.11 49.86 -8.27
C LYS A 7 -11.24 48.62 -7.99
N PRO A 8 -10.55 48.51 -6.85
CA PRO A 8 -9.71 47.34 -6.60
C PRO A 8 -10.49 46.02 -6.49
N ILE A 9 -11.70 46.07 -5.96
CA ILE A 9 -12.59 44.91 -5.86
C ILE A 9 -13.01 44.45 -7.27
N VAL A 10 -13.47 45.37 -8.10
CA VAL A 10 -13.88 45.07 -9.48
C VAL A 10 -12.70 44.53 -10.32
N VAL A 11 -11.53 45.13 -10.19
CA VAL A 11 -10.33 44.69 -10.92
C VAL A 11 -9.93 43.27 -10.46
N LEU A 12 -9.89 43.02 -9.14
CA LEU A 12 -9.55 41.70 -8.60
C LEU A 12 -10.54 40.62 -9.07
N THR A 13 -11.84 40.93 -8.97
CA THR A 13 -12.88 40.00 -9.44
C THR A 13 -12.75 39.72 -10.93
N ALA A 14 -12.50 40.75 -11.76
CA ALA A 14 -12.29 40.57 -13.20
C ALA A 14 -11.08 39.68 -13.51
N ILE A 15 -9.98 39.88 -12.82
CA ILE A 15 -8.77 39.02 -12.97
C ILE A 15 -9.11 37.57 -12.58
N CYS A 16 -9.76 37.36 -11.45
CA CYS A 16 -10.18 36.01 -11.02
C CYS A 16 -11.06 35.32 -12.05
N VAL A 17 -12.05 36.02 -12.58
CA VAL A 17 -12.96 35.48 -13.61
C VAL A 17 -12.22 35.15 -14.90
N ILE A 18 -11.32 36.02 -15.37
CA ILE A 18 -10.55 35.79 -16.60
C ILE A 18 -9.62 34.61 -16.43
N VAL A 19 -8.88 34.52 -15.30
CA VAL A 19 -7.95 33.42 -15.02
C VAL A 19 -8.71 32.10 -14.88
N SER A 20 -9.83 32.11 -14.16
CA SER A 20 -10.67 30.90 -13.99
C SER A 20 -11.22 30.43 -15.35
N ALA A 21 -11.70 31.34 -16.19
CA ALA A 21 -12.20 31.02 -17.52
C ALA A 21 -11.09 30.45 -18.42
N ALA A 22 -9.88 31.04 -18.35
CA ALA A 22 -8.72 30.53 -19.08
C ALA A 22 -8.31 29.12 -18.62
N LEU A 23 -8.30 28.86 -17.31
CA LEU A 23 -8.01 27.53 -16.74
C LEU A 23 -9.04 26.49 -17.17
N VAL A 24 -10.34 26.80 -17.06
CA VAL A 24 -11.43 25.90 -17.49
C VAL A 24 -11.31 25.63 -19.00
N GLY A 25 -11.08 26.66 -19.82
CA GLY A 25 -10.89 26.50 -21.25
C GLY A 25 -9.70 25.63 -21.61
N THR A 26 -8.55 25.87 -20.98
CA THR A 26 -7.35 25.04 -21.18
C THR A 26 -7.57 23.60 -20.73
N TYR A 27 -8.15 23.40 -19.56
CA TYR A 27 -8.50 22.07 -19.05
C TYR A 27 -9.43 21.31 -20.01
N GLY A 28 -10.47 21.96 -20.51
CA GLY A 28 -11.41 21.35 -21.46
C GLY A 28 -10.75 20.89 -22.77
N LEU A 29 -9.72 21.61 -23.24
CA LEU A 29 -8.96 21.25 -24.43
C LEU A 29 -7.92 20.15 -24.16
N THR A 30 -7.29 20.15 -22.98
CA THR A 30 -6.22 19.20 -22.64
C THR A 30 -6.75 17.90 -22.07
N LYS A 31 -7.89 17.90 -21.37
CA LYS A 31 -8.47 16.71 -20.75
C LYS A 31 -8.61 15.51 -21.69
N PRO A 32 -9.18 15.62 -22.89
CA PRO A 32 -9.33 14.45 -23.78
C PRO A 32 -7.98 13.87 -24.22
N VAL A 33 -6.97 14.71 -24.36
CA VAL A 33 -5.60 14.25 -24.71
C VAL A 33 -4.97 13.52 -23.52
N ILE A 34 -5.14 14.04 -22.31
CA ILE A 34 -4.67 13.41 -21.07
C ILE A 34 -5.37 12.07 -20.86
N ASP A 35 -6.69 12.02 -21.03
CA ASP A 35 -7.47 10.79 -20.86
C ASP A 35 -7.07 9.74 -21.90
N ALA A 36 -6.84 10.12 -23.15
CA ALA A 36 -6.36 9.22 -24.19
C ALA A 36 -4.93 8.72 -23.93
N ALA A 37 -4.04 9.57 -23.44
CA ALA A 37 -2.67 9.17 -23.08
C ALA A 37 -2.68 8.17 -21.90
N LYS A 38 -3.48 8.43 -20.87
CA LYS A 38 -3.66 7.51 -19.73
C LYS A 38 -4.26 6.16 -20.16
N ALA A 39 -5.22 6.16 -21.05
CA ALA A 39 -5.79 4.91 -21.59
C ALA A 39 -4.76 4.11 -22.41
N ALA A 40 -3.93 4.78 -23.21
CA ALA A 40 -2.87 4.12 -23.97
C ALA A 40 -1.77 3.54 -23.04
N GLU A 41 -1.40 4.27 -21.99
CA GLU A 41 -0.46 3.83 -20.97
C GLU A 41 -1.02 2.62 -20.18
N ALA A 42 -2.29 2.67 -19.78
CA ALA A 42 -2.96 1.55 -19.11
C ALA A 42 -2.98 0.29 -20.01
N ASN A 43 -3.32 0.42 -21.31
CA ASN A 43 -3.30 -0.71 -22.23
C ASN A 43 -1.90 -1.30 -22.44
N ALA A 44 -0.86 -0.45 -22.48
CA ALA A 44 0.52 -0.92 -22.57
C ALA A 44 0.93 -1.67 -21.29
N ALA A 45 0.52 -1.17 -20.13
CA ALA A 45 0.76 -1.83 -18.84
C ALA A 45 0.04 -3.18 -18.72
N LEU A 46 -1.20 -3.30 -19.20
CA LEU A 46 -1.93 -4.57 -19.22
C LEU A 46 -1.15 -5.66 -19.96
N SER A 47 -0.66 -5.36 -21.17
CA SER A 47 0.14 -6.31 -21.96
C SER A 47 1.54 -6.55 -21.37
N ALA A 48 2.10 -5.60 -20.63
CA ALA A 48 3.40 -5.76 -20.00
C ALA A 48 3.35 -6.73 -18.81
N VAL A 49 2.26 -6.68 -18.01
CA VAL A 49 2.12 -7.53 -16.81
C VAL A 49 1.45 -8.87 -17.10
N LEU A 50 0.66 -8.99 -18.18
CA LEU A 50 0.06 -10.25 -18.65
C LEU A 50 0.34 -10.43 -20.16
N PRO A 51 1.56 -10.84 -20.54
CA PRO A 51 1.97 -10.89 -21.96
C PRO A 51 1.12 -11.83 -22.83
N ASP A 52 0.61 -12.91 -22.23
CA ASP A 52 -0.25 -13.89 -22.92
C ASP A 52 -1.72 -13.44 -22.97
N GLY A 53 -2.06 -12.31 -22.31
CA GLY A 53 -3.41 -11.76 -22.27
C GLY A 53 -3.78 -11.02 -23.55
N ALA A 54 -5.02 -11.18 -23.99
CA ALA A 54 -5.58 -10.46 -25.13
C ALA A 54 -7.04 -10.09 -24.86
N ASP A 55 -7.51 -9.05 -25.57
CA ASP A 55 -8.92 -8.61 -25.52
C ASP A 55 -9.39 -8.34 -24.07
N PHE A 56 -8.68 -7.47 -23.38
CA PHE A 56 -8.96 -7.14 -21.99
C PHE A 56 -10.31 -6.44 -21.84
N GLU A 57 -11.15 -6.99 -20.99
CA GLU A 57 -12.44 -6.43 -20.61
C GLU A 57 -12.39 -6.00 -19.15
N GLU A 58 -12.89 -4.80 -18.85
CA GLU A 58 -13.01 -4.30 -17.48
C GLU A 58 -14.07 -5.10 -16.71
N VAL A 59 -13.74 -5.55 -15.52
CA VAL A 59 -14.63 -6.29 -14.62
C VAL A 59 -14.71 -5.57 -13.28
N THR A 60 -15.86 -5.66 -12.63
CA THR A 60 -16.07 -5.02 -11.31
C THR A 60 -15.69 -5.99 -10.21
N VAL A 61 -14.93 -5.50 -9.24
CA VAL A 61 -14.58 -6.18 -7.99
C VAL A 61 -14.94 -5.28 -6.81
N SER A 62 -15.19 -5.88 -5.64
CA SER A 62 -15.51 -5.15 -4.41
C SER A 62 -14.33 -5.05 -3.44
N ALA A 63 -13.20 -5.67 -3.77
CA ALA A 63 -11.99 -5.64 -2.96
C ALA A 63 -11.51 -4.20 -2.71
N GLU A 64 -11.25 -3.88 -1.46
CA GLU A 64 -10.71 -2.58 -1.07
C GLU A 64 -9.32 -2.35 -1.68
N ASN A 65 -8.99 -1.07 -1.95
CA ASN A 65 -7.72 -0.66 -2.55
C ASN A 65 -7.43 -1.25 -3.94
N VAL A 66 -8.45 -1.73 -4.66
CA VAL A 66 -8.36 -2.08 -6.08
C VAL A 66 -9.14 -1.05 -6.90
N LEU A 67 -8.41 -0.36 -7.78
CA LEU A 67 -8.96 0.72 -8.59
C LEU A 67 -9.67 0.20 -9.84
N ASN A 68 -9.02 -0.73 -10.53
CA ASN A 68 -9.53 -1.34 -11.77
C ASN A 68 -9.15 -2.82 -11.82
N ALA A 69 -9.99 -3.61 -12.44
CA ALA A 69 -9.73 -5.02 -12.72
C ALA A 69 -10.09 -5.34 -14.17
N TYR A 70 -9.26 -6.14 -14.82
CA TYR A 70 -9.42 -6.53 -16.22
C TYR A 70 -9.30 -8.05 -16.35
N LYS A 71 -10.16 -8.63 -17.16
CA LYS A 71 -10.10 -10.03 -17.52
C LYS A 71 -9.62 -10.15 -18.96
N ALA A 72 -8.65 -11.03 -19.21
CA ALA A 72 -8.25 -11.36 -20.57
C ALA A 72 -9.32 -12.21 -21.25
N GLY A 73 -9.83 -11.75 -22.40
CA GLY A 73 -10.88 -12.44 -23.17
C GLY A 73 -10.44 -13.82 -23.69
N ASN A 74 -9.14 -14.03 -23.89
CA ASN A 74 -8.56 -15.31 -24.25
C ASN A 74 -8.39 -16.28 -23.06
N GLY A 75 -8.78 -15.90 -21.85
CA GLY A 75 -8.70 -16.73 -20.65
C GLY A 75 -7.29 -16.87 -20.04
N ALA A 76 -6.31 -16.08 -20.47
CA ALA A 76 -4.94 -16.13 -19.94
C ALA A 76 -4.87 -15.76 -18.45
N GLY A 77 -5.78 -14.91 -17.96
CA GLY A 77 -5.80 -14.49 -16.57
C GLY A 77 -6.48 -13.13 -16.36
N TYR A 78 -6.01 -12.41 -15.37
CA TYR A 78 -6.56 -11.13 -14.96
C TYR A 78 -5.44 -10.11 -14.72
N VAL A 79 -5.77 -8.84 -14.83
CA VAL A 79 -4.87 -7.74 -14.45
C VAL A 79 -5.61 -6.84 -13.49
N PHE A 80 -4.94 -6.47 -12.41
CA PHE A 80 -5.50 -5.62 -11.37
C PHE A 80 -4.64 -4.38 -11.21
N GLN A 81 -5.29 -3.23 -11.10
CA GLN A 81 -4.65 -1.99 -10.65
C GLN A 81 -4.99 -1.81 -9.18
N ALA A 82 -4.05 -2.10 -8.31
CA ALA A 82 -4.25 -2.11 -6.87
C ALA A 82 -3.31 -1.12 -6.17
N GLN A 83 -3.68 -0.74 -4.96
CA GLN A 83 -2.94 0.22 -4.16
C GLN A 83 -2.51 -0.38 -2.82
N GLY A 84 -1.37 0.10 -2.31
CA GLY A 84 -0.92 -0.15 -0.96
C GLY A 84 -0.23 1.08 -0.38
N LYS A 85 -0.28 1.22 0.93
CA LYS A 85 0.27 2.39 1.63
C LYS A 85 1.79 2.28 1.75
N GLY A 86 2.51 3.16 1.06
CA GLY A 86 3.95 3.34 1.20
C GLY A 86 4.32 4.35 2.29
N PHE A 87 5.54 4.89 2.21
CA PHE A 87 6.04 5.89 3.14
C PHE A 87 5.41 7.28 2.90
N ALA A 88 5.45 7.77 1.67
CA ALA A 88 4.98 9.11 1.32
C ALA A 88 3.51 9.15 0.87
N GLY A 89 2.89 8.00 0.61
CA GLY A 89 1.50 7.93 0.16
C GLY A 89 1.12 6.57 -0.38
N MET A 90 0.04 6.53 -1.15
CA MET A 90 -0.38 5.30 -1.82
C MET A 90 0.55 5.01 -3.00
N ILE A 91 0.90 3.75 -3.16
CA ILE A 91 1.62 3.20 -4.30
C ILE A 91 0.62 2.43 -5.14
N THR A 92 0.49 2.79 -6.40
CA THR A 92 -0.39 2.11 -7.34
C THR A 92 0.43 1.14 -8.19
N VAL A 93 0.05 -0.13 -8.17
CA VAL A 93 0.74 -1.20 -8.90
C VAL A 93 -0.24 -1.90 -9.83
N MET A 94 0.18 -2.15 -11.06
CA MET A 94 -0.48 -3.05 -11.99
C MET A 94 0.07 -4.45 -11.76
N VAL A 95 -0.79 -5.42 -11.55
CA VAL A 95 -0.43 -6.81 -11.26
C VAL A 95 -1.15 -7.74 -12.24
N GLY A 96 -0.39 -8.50 -13.02
CA GLY A 96 -0.91 -9.57 -13.85
C GLY A 96 -0.92 -10.89 -13.09
N ILE A 97 -2.05 -11.56 -13.06
CA ILE A 97 -2.23 -12.88 -12.44
C ILE A 97 -2.80 -13.83 -13.51
N SER A 98 -2.08 -14.90 -13.78
CA SER A 98 -2.51 -15.94 -14.71
C SER A 98 -3.74 -16.70 -14.21
N SER A 99 -4.35 -17.48 -15.08
CA SER A 99 -5.53 -18.28 -14.73
C SER A 99 -5.27 -19.35 -13.67
N ASP A 100 -4.00 -19.73 -13.45
CA ASP A 100 -3.58 -20.68 -12.41
C ASP A 100 -3.27 -20.00 -11.05
N GLY A 101 -3.38 -18.66 -10.98
CA GLY A 101 -3.17 -17.89 -9.75
C GLY A 101 -1.72 -17.49 -9.49
N SER A 102 -0.84 -17.56 -10.50
CA SER A 102 0.54 -17.08 -10.37
C SER A 102 0.73 -15.68 -10.96
N ILE A 103 1.61 -14.87 -10.36
CA ILE A 103 1.96 -13.54 -10.87
C ILE A 103 2.76 -13.67 -12.16
N THR A 104 2.29 -13.04 -13.23
CA THR A 104 2.96 -12.99 -14.54
C THR A 104 3.81 -11.73 -14.71
N GLY A 105 3.48 -10.68 -14.00
CA GLY A 105 4.21 -9.41 -14.02
C GLY A 105 3.65 -8.40 -13.05
N THR A 106 4.50 -7.45 -12.68
CA THR A 106 4.11 -6.29 -11.87
C THR A 106 4.69 -5.03 -12.50
N GLN A 107 3.99 -3.91 -12.38
CA GLN A 107 4.47 -2.61 -12.83
C GLN A 107 3.97 -1.51 -11.90
N VAL A 108 4.87 -0.65 -11.43
CA VAL A 108 4.48 0.55 -10.68
C VAL A 108 3.87 1.56 -11.66
N MET A 109 2.67 2.05 -11.34
CA MET A 109 1.94 3.02 -12.16
C MET A 109 2.05 4.44 -11.59
N GLU A 110 1.97 4.57 -10.28
CA GLU A 110 2.01 5.87 -9.60
C GLU A 110 2.50 5.70 -8.17
N HIS A 111 3.37 6.60 -7.74
CA HIS A 111 3.79 6.72 -6.34
C HIS A 111 4.28 8.14 -6.03
N GLY A 112 4.25 8.51 -4.75
CA GLY A 112 4.82 9.76 -4.23
C GLY A 112 6.10 9.56 -3.43
N GLU A 113 6.76 8.40 -3.56
CA GLU A 113 7.89 7.99 -2.74
C GLU A 113 9.13 8.87 -2.95
N THR A 114 9.98 8.95 -1.94
CA THR A 114 11.19 9.78 -1.95
C THR A 114 12.18 9.31 -3.02
N PRO A 115 12.61 10.21 -3.94
CA PRO A 115 13.61 9.90 -4.96
C PRO A 115 14.92 9.36 -4.37
N GLY A 116 15.43 8.27 -4.95
CA GLY A 116 16.67 7.58 -4.52
C GLY A 116 16.51 6.70 -3.28
N ILE A 117 15.33 6.68 -2.66
CA ILE A 117 15.02 5.84 -1.49
C ILE A 117 13.83 4.94 -1.81
N GLY A 118 12.62 5.47 -1.72
CA GLY A 118 11.39 4.71 -1.92
C GLY A 118 11.07 4.41 -3.38
N ASP A 119 11.50 5.26 -4.31
CA ASP A 119 11.35 5.06 -5.76
C ASP A 119 12.17 3.87 -6.31
N ARG A 120 13.04 3.28 -5.48
CA ARG A 120 13.79 2.06 -5.81
C ARG A 120 12.88 0.86 -6.07
N ILE A 121 11.66 0.83 -5.53
CA ILE A 121 10.65 -0.19 -5.84
C ILE A 121 10.30 -0.24 -7.34
N GLU A 122 10.41 0.88 -8.04
CA GLU A 122 10.20 0.99 -9.49
C GLU A 122 11.50 0.76 -10.26
N LYS A 123 12.63 1.32 -9.79
CA LYS A 123 13.89 1.39 -10.51
C LYS A 123 14.75 0.13 -10.41
N GLU A 124 14.62 -0.61 -9.32
CA GLU A 124 15.36 -1.86 -9.11
C GLU A 124 14.54 -3.05 -9.60
N ALA A 125 14.80 -3.47 -10.84
CA ALA A 125 14.06 -4.56 -11.50
C ALA A 125 14.05 -5.84 -10.66
N HIS A 126 15.15 -6.19 -9.98
CA HIS A 126 15.24 -7.38 -9.15
C HIS A 126 14.19 -7.41 -8.01
N PHE A 127 13.74 -6.24 -7.53
CA PHE A 127 12.70 -6.17 -6.51
C PHE A 127 11.36 -6.65 -7.06
N GLN A 128 10.96 -6.20 -8.24
CA GLN A 128 9.72 -6.60 -8.88
C GLN A 128 9.79 -8.05 -9.42
N GLU A 129 10.96 -8.47 -9.90
CA GLU A 129 11.20 -9.82 -10.41
C GLU A 129 10.99 -10.92 -9.35
N GLN A 130 11.15 -10.60 -8.05
CA GLN A 130 10.89 -11.56 -6.96
C GLN A 130 9.44 -12.04 -6.93
N TYR A 131 8.51 -11.24 -7.44
CA TYR A 131 7.08 -11.55 -7.45
C TYR A 131 6.70 -12.50 -8.58
N LEU A 132 7.51 -12.63 -9.63
CA LEU A 132 7.19 -13.50 -10.78
C LEU A 132 7.02 -14.95 -10.36
N GLY A 133 5.91 -15.56 -10.76
CA GLY A 133 5.56 -16.94 -10.44
C GLY A 133 5.13 -17.17 -8.98
N LYS A 134 5.07 -16.13 -8.15
CA LYS A 134 4.53 -16.24 -6.78
C LYS A 134 3.01 -16.35 -6.80
N ASP A 135 2.47 -17.02 -5.80
CA ASP A 135 1.05 -17.12 -5.49
C ASP A 135 0.64 -16.07 -4.42
N TYR A 136 -0.59 -16.16 -3.95
CA TYR A 136 -1.17 -15.24 -2.97
C TYR A 136 -0.46 -15.22 -1.61
N ASN A 137 0.37 -16.21 -1.26
CA ASN A 137 1.10 -16.25 0.00
C ASN A 137 2.28 -15.27 0.00
N LEU A 138 2.81 -14.90 -1.17
CA LEU A 138 3.95 -13.98 -1.34
C LEU A 138 5.16 -14.35 -0.48
N GLU A 139 5.44 -15.65 -0.32
CA GLU A 139 6.54 -16.12 0.52
C GLU A 139 7.92 -15.76 -0.07
N GLY A 140 8.85 -15.40 0.82
CA GLY A 140 10.25 -15.17 0.47
C GLY A 140 10.51 -13.86 -0.29
N ILE A 141 9.63 -12.86 -0.17
CA ILE A 141 9.86 -11.52 -0.71
C ILE A 141 10.80 -10.77 0.23
N GLU A 142 11.93 -10.32 -0.29
CA GLU A 142 12.91 -9.51 0.43
C GLU A 142 12.65 -8.02 0.19
N PHE A 143 12.46 -7.26 1.27
CA PHE A 143 12.23 -5.82 1.18
C PHE A 143 13.54 -5.06 0.99
N LEU A 144 13.48 -3.97 0.24
CA LEU A 144 14.64 -3.12 -0.03
C LEU A 144 15.13 -2.44 1.25
N SER A 145 16.39 -2.67 1.60
CA SER A 145 17.03 -2.01 2.75
C SER A 145 16.98 -0.49 2.59
N GLY A 146 16.50 0.20 3.64
CA GLY A 146 16.27 1.63 3.64
C GLY A 146 14.99 2.10 2.92
N ALA A 147 14.25 1.20 2.27
CA ALA A 147 12.96 1.47 1.63
C ALA A 147 11.87 0.49 2.08
N THR A 148 11.95 0.03 3.33
CA THR A 148 11.06 -1.00 3.87
C THR A 148 9.58 -0.63 3.79
N PHE A 149 9.23 0.61 4.12
CA PHE A 149 7.83 1.05 4.04
C PHE A 149 7.30 1.10 2.60
N SER A 150 8.13 1.56 1.65
CA SER A 150 7.76 1.56 0.23
C SER A 150 7.61 0.12 -0.30
N SER A 151 8.52 -0.78 0.12
CA SER A 151 8.45 -2.21 -0.21
C SER A 151 7.21 -2.88 0.38
N LYS A 152 6.86 -2.59 1.65
CA LYS A 152 5.62 -3.05 2.28
C LYS A 152 4.39 -2.54 1.53
N GLY A 153 4.37 -1.26 1.13
CA GLY A 153 3.28 -0.68 0.34
C GLY A 153 3.10 -1.36 -1.02
N PHE A 154 4.20 -1.65 -1.71
CA PHE A 154 4.16 -2.42 -2.96
C PHE A 154 3.62 -3.84 -2.71
N ASN A 155 4.13 -4.54 -1.69
CA ASN A 155 3.67 -5.88 -1.32
C ASN A 155 2.18 -5.92 -0.95
N ALA A 156 1.69 -4.90 -0.22
CA ALA A 156 0.27 -4.76 0.11
C ALA A 156 -0.59 -4.54 -1.15
N ALA A 157 -0.12 -3.73 -2.12
CA ALA A 157 -0.82 -3.57 -3.39
C ALA A 157 -0.94 -4.91 -4.15
N VAL A 158 0.14 -5.71 -4.21
CA VAL A 158 0.10 -7.05 -4.81
C VAL A 158 -0.87 -7.97 -4.06
N GLY A 159 -0.85 -7.96 -2.74
CA GLY A 159 -1.80 -8.74 -1.93
C GLY A 159 -3.26 -8.33 -2.15
N ASN A 160 -3.56 -7.03 -2.26
CA ASN A 160 -4.90 -6.54 -2.57
C ASN A 160 -5.37 -6.98 -3.98
N ALA A 161 -4.45 -7.09 -4.95
CA ALA A 161 -4.75 -7.68 -6.26
C ALA A 161 -5.17 -9.15 -6.14
N PHE A 162 -4.54 -9.91 -5.24
CA PHE A 162 -4.94 -11.30 -4.98
C PHE A 162 -6.30 -11.42 -4.29
N VAL A 163 -6.67 -10.48 -3.42
CA VAL A 163 -8.03 -10.44 -2.84
C VAL A 163 -9.07 -10.32 -3.95
N ALA A 164 -8.86 -9.39 -4.90
CA ALA A 164 -9.73 -9.22 -6.05
C ALA A 164 -9.73 -10.44 -6.99
N TYR A 165 -8.57 -11.07 -7.18
CA TYR A 165 -8.48 -12.34 -7.91
C TYR A 165 -9.31 -13.42 -7.24
N GLY A 166 -9.22 -13.54 -5.91
CA GLY A 166 -10.01 -14.50 -5.13
C GLY A 166 -11.51 -14.32 -5.30
N GLU A 167 -11.99 -13.06 -5.34
CA GLU A 167 -13.39 -12.73 -5.64
C GLU A 167 -13.83 -13.29 -7.00
N LEU A 168 -13.02 -13.09 -8.04
CA LEU A 168 -13.34 -13.54 -9.40
C LEU A 168 -13.15 -15.04 -9.59
N ALA A 169 -12.20 -15.66 -8.89
CA ALA A 169 -11.90 -17.09 -8.95
C ALA A 169 -12.77 -17.92 -7.98
N GLY A 170 -13.52 -17.28 -7.06
CA GLY A 170 -14.32 -17.95 -6.04
C GLY A 170 -13.49 -18.57 -4.92
N ILE A 171 -12.32 -18.02 -4.63
CA ILE A 171 -11.38 -18.45 -3.58
C ILE A 171 -11.33 -17.37 -2.52
N ALA A 172 -11.53 -17.74 -1.25
CA ALA A 172 -11.37 -16.79 -0.15
C ALA A 172 -9.87 -16.52 0.08
N ILE A 173 -9.44 -15.33 -0.26
CA ILE A 173 -8.08 -14.82 0.01
C ILE A 173 -8.24 -13.62 0.95
N GLU A 174 -7.60 -13.69 2.11
CA GLU A 174 -7.62 -12.59 3.06
C GLU A 174 -6.73 -11.43 2.57
N ALA A 175 -7.21 -10.21 2.81
CA ALA A 175 -6.40 -9.02 2.53
C ALA A 175 -5.08 -9.10 3.31
N PRO A 176 -3.97 -8.61 2.72
CA PRO A 176 -2.73 -8.53 3.46
C PRO A 176 -2.98 -7.68 4.71
N THR A 177 -2.91 -8.31 5.86
CA THR A 177 -2.93 -7.59 7.13
C THR A 177 -1.71 -6.68 7.15
N GLU A 178 -1.93 -5.37 7.24
CA GLU A 178 -0.87 -4.42 7.58
C GLU A 178 -0.34 -4.85 8.94
N GLU A 179 0.87 -5.36 8.97
CA GLU A 179 1.55 -5.98 10.08
C GLU A 179 1.01 -7.39 10.46
N LYS A 180 1.89 -8.41 10.41
CA LYS A 180 1.81 -9.46 11.43
C LYS A 180 2.09 -8.75 12.75
N VAL A 181 1.05 -8.25 13.39
CA VAL A 181 1.05 -8.10 14.83
C VAL A 181 1.25 -9.54 15.30
N TYR A 182 2.47 -9.89 15.66
CA TYR A 182 2.69 -11.12 16.39
C TYR A 182 1.74 -11.02 17.57
N PRO A 183 0.85 -12.00 17.78
CA PRO A 183 -0.06 -11.92 18.91
C PRO A 183 0.80 -11.62 20.13
N GLU A 184 0.51 -10.54 20.84
CA GLU A 184 1.29 -10.12 22.03
C GLU A 184 1.58 -11.32 22.94
N ALA A 185 0.61 -12.20 23.04
CA ALA A 185 0.70 -13.46 23.79
C ALA A 185 1.82 -14.40 23.27
N GLU A 186 2.05 -14.52 21.96
CA GLU A 186 3.13 -15.36 21.42
C GLU A 186 4.50 -14.78 21.71
N LEU A 187 4.66 -13.46 21.57
CA LEU A 187 5.91 -12.78 21.89
C LEU A 187 6.22 -12.86 23.39
N ILE A 188 5.20 -12.71 24.24
CA ILE A 188 5.37 -12.83 25.68
C ILE A 188 5.73 -14.28 26.05
N ALA A 189 5.10 -15.28 25.45
CA ALA A 189 5.42 -16.68 25.66
C ALA A 189 6.83 -17.04 25.18
N GLU A 190 7.30 -16.45 24.08
CA GLU A 190 8.67 -16.62 23.61
C GLU A 190 9.70 -16.02 24.60
N MET A 191 9.41 -14.85 25.18
CA MET A 191 10.30 -14.14 26.11
C MET A 191 10.25 -14.68 27.53
N LEU A 192 9.06 -14.99 28.06
CA LEU A 192 8.83 -15.35 29.45
C LEU A 192 8.53 -16.85 29.67
N GLY A 193 8.43 -17.64 28.59
CA GLY A 193 7.96 -19.01 28.66
C GLY A 193 6.44 -19.14 28.85
N GLU A 194 5.93 -20.37 28.78
CA GLU A 194 4.52 -20.64 29.06
C GLU A 194 4.23 -20.48 30.57
N GLY A 195 3.05 -19.95 30.90
CA GLY A 195 2.59 -19.79 32.29
C GLY A 195 2.86 -18.41 32.90
N TYR A 196 3.10 -17.39 32.08
CA TYR A 196 3.14 -16.00 32.55
C TYR A 196 1.75 -15.54 33.04
N THR A 197 1.76 -14.52 33.91
CA THR A 197 0.54 -13.88 34.45
C THR A 197 0.61 -12.38 34.23
N GLU A 198 -0.53 -11.78 33.87
CA GLU A 198 -0.65 -10.33 33.74
C GLU A 198 -0.70 -9.66 35.11
N LEU A 199 -0.03 -8.53 35.25
CA LEU A 199 0.02 -7.75 36.50
C LEU A 199 -1.05 -6.66 36.50
N GLU A 200 -1.83 -6.58 37.58
CA GLU A 200 -2.89 -5.57 37.73
C GLU A 200 -2.36 -4.17 38.09
N ASN A 201 -1.22 -4.07 38.80
CA ASN A 201 -0.60 -2.81 39.20
C ASN A 201 0.61 -2.51 38.33
N ILE A 202 0.38 -1.75 37.27
CA ILE A 202 1.42 -1.36 36.32
C ILE A 202 1.85 0.10 36.54
N PRO A 203 3.13 0.46 36.31
CA PRO A 203 3.61 1.83 36.40
C PRO A 203 2.95 2.74 35.35
N GLU A 204 2.90 4.05 35.62
CA GLU A 204 2.45 5.04 34.65
C GLU A 204 3.35 5.03 33.41
N GLY A 205 2.75 4.99 32.21
CA GLY A 205 3.46 4.90 30.93
C GLY A 205 3.74 3.48 30.43
N VAL A 206 3.24 2.46 31.13
CA VAL A 206 3.24 1.05 30.70
C VAL A 206 1.83 0.64 30.31
N ASP A 207 1.64 0.02 29.15
CA ASP A 207 0.33 -0.38 28.65
C ASP A 207 -0.14 -1.70 29.27
N SER A 208 0.78 -2.66 29.36
CA SER A 208 0.57 -3.95 30.02
C SER A 208 1.88 -4.49 30.60
N ALA A 209 1.81 -5.30 31.62
CA ALA A 209 2.96 -5.94 32.24
C ALA A 209 2.67 -7.39 32.61
N TYR A 210 3.65 -8.24 32.41
CA TYR A 210 3.55 -9.69 32.62
C TYR A 210 4.71 -10.21 33.45
N GLN A 211 4.48 -11.24 34.22
CA GLN A 211 5.48 -11.89 35.08
C GLN A 211 5.48 -13.40 34.88
N SER A 212 6.67 -13.99 34.91
CA SER A 212 6.89 -15.44 35.01
C SER A 212 8.04 -15.76 35.97
N GLU A 213 8.41 -17.03 36.07
CA GLU A 213 9.61 -17.45 36.81
C GLU A 213 10.91 -16.94 36.16
N LEU A 214 10.90 -16.60 34.86
CA LEU A 214 12.06 -16.11 34.12
C LEU A 214 12.31 -14.62 34.29
N GLY A 215 11.24 -13.83 34.56
CA GLY A 215 11.34 -12.39 34.70
C GLY A 215 10.02 -11.65 34.43
N TYR A 216 10.13 -10.47 33.86
CA TYR A 216 9.03 -9.57 33.56
C TYR A 216 9.05 -9.18 32.10
N ALA A 217 7.87 -8.96 31.50
CA ALA A 217 7.76 -8.28 30.21
C ALA A 217 6.82 -7.07 30.35
N PHE A 218 7.19 -5.97 29.70
CA PHE A 218 6.47 -4.71 29.72
C PHE A 218 6.15 -4.30 28.30
N ASN A 219 4.89 -4.04 27.99
CA ASN A 219 4.47 -3.40 26.77
C ASN A 219 4.40 -1.89 27.02
N VAL A 220 5.10 -1.14 26.21
CA VAL A 220 5.15 0.32 26.29
C VAL A 220 4.99 0.91 24.90
N HIS A 221 4.45 2.12 24.82
CA HIS A 221 4.36 2.83 23.56
C HIS A 221 5.16 4.14 23.59
N ALA A 222 5.61 4.54 22.41
CA ALA A 222 6.29 5.81 22.20
C ALA A 222 5.87 6.42 20.86
N SER A 223 5.80 7.74 20.78
CA SER A 223 5.52 8.43 19.52
C SER A 223 6.71 8.31 18.58
N GLY A 224 6.55 7.60 17.48
CA GLY A 224 7.52 7.52 16.39
C GLY A 224 7.21 8.51 15.27
N PHE A 225 8.09 8.57 14.26
CA PHE A 225 7.94 9.48 13.12
C PHE A 225 6.70 9.14 12.25
N SER A 226 6.35 7.86 12.11
CA SER A 226 5.23 7.39 11.27
C SER A 226 4.01 6.92 12.06
N GLY A 227 3.99 7.11 13.38
CA GLY A 227 2.91 6.66 14.27
C GLY A 227 3.41 6.20 15.62
N GLU A 228 2.56 5.56 16.40
CA GLU A 228 2.94 4.94 17.66
C GLU A 228 3.83 3.72 17.45
N LEU A 229 4.88 3.64 18.26
CA LEU A 229 5.76 2.47 18.35
C LEU A 229 5.35 1.68 19.60
N HIS A 230 4.94 0.44 19.44
CA HIS A 230 4.73 -0.50 20.54
C HIS A 230 6.01 -1.31 20.74
N ILE A 231 6.52 -1.33 21.93
CA ILE A 231 7.79 -1.96 22.28
C ILE A 231 7.52 -2.93 23.42
N LEU A 232 7.81 -4.22 23.19
CA LEU A 232 7.79 -5.22 24.26
C LEU A 232 9.22 -5.41 24.77
N VAL A 233 9.42 -5.20 26.07
CA VAL A 233 10.72 -5.30 26.74
C VAL A 233 10.65 -6.40 27.77
N ALA A 234 11.48 -7.44 27.67
CA ALA A 234 11.63 -8.45 28.70
C ALA A 234 12.86 -8.15 29.56
N ILE A 235 12.71 -8.34 30.87
CA ILE A 235 13.75 -8.10 31.88
C ILE A 235 13.83 -9.37 32.74
N ASP A 236 15.00 -9.96 32.84
CA ASP A 236 15.22 -11.12 33.70
C ASP A 236 15.19 -10.75 35.19
N ASN A 237 15.19 -11.76 36.10
CA ASN A 237 15.20 -11.53 37.55
C ASN A 237 16.46 -10.84 38.09
N ASN A 238 17.50 -10.66 37.26
CA ASN A 238 18.73 -9.93 37.60
C ASN A 238 18.71 -8.49 37.07
N GLY A 239 17.67 -8.11 36.33
CA GLY A 239 17.54 -6.79 35.73
C GLY A 239 18.23 -6.64 34.37
N ALA A 240 18.57 -7.72 33.69
CA ALA A 240 19.09 -7.72 32.33
C ALA A 240 17.95 -7.79 31.29
N ILE A 241 18.14 -7.07 30.16
CA ILE A 241 17.22 -7.04 29.00
C ILE A 241 17.70 -8.08 27.99
#